data_96cd731d2457c8c7501eda31fa63c457
#
_entry.id   96cd731d2457c8c7501eda31fa63c457
#
_cell.length_a   1.000
_cell.length_b   1.000
_cell.length_c   1.000
_cell.angle_alpha   90.00
_cell.angle_beta   90.00
_cell.angle_gamma   90.00
#
_symmetry.space_group_name_H-M   'P 1'
#
loop_
_entity.id
_entity.type
_entity.pdbx_description
1 polymer ?
#
loop_
_entity_poly.entity_id
_entity_poly.type
_entity_poly.pdbx_seq_one_letter_code
_entity_poly.pdbx_strand_id
1 'polypeptide(L)'
;MHSEPENCVIEGDLTCLIPATEAHLPLLADWFTDPEFVRNWGGQPLTREEVAAKYTGRRRPDVESFLILAQTVPVGYVQYAPAGPGQGGIDMVLLPQAQGKGLGPDAARALVRHLHTVLGWTQVTVDPEASNTHAIRAWAKAGLRPVGRQGSHLLMECLPAHSVSPTEIHDEGFPPRA
;
A
#
# COMPACT_ATOMS: atom_id res chain seq x y z
N MET A 1 -24.44 13.79 -9.89
CA MET A 1 -23.86 14.25 -8.62
C MET A 1 -23.23 13.02 -7.96
N HIS A 2 -21.92 12.89 -8.06
CA HIS A 2 -21.21 11.86 -7.32
C HIS A 2 -21.05 12.38 -5.89
N SER A 3 -21.76 11.77 -4.95
CA SER A 3 -21.56 12.05 -3.54
C SER A 3 -20.20 11.49 -3.16
N GLU A 4 -19.20 12.34 -2.90
CA GLU A 4 -17.97 11.91 -2.29
C GLU A 4 -18.29 11.29 -0.92
N PRO A 5 -17.63 10.18 -0.55
CA PRO A 5 -17.82 9.60 0.77
C PRO A 5 -17.39 10.63 1.84
N GLU A 6 -18.26 10.89 2.79
CA GLU A 6 -18.16 11.98 3.79
C GLU A 6 -16.87 12.00 4.63
N ASN A 7 -15.91 11.10 4.42
CA ASN A 7 -14.65 11.03 5.19
C ASN A 7 -13.45 10.56 4.35
N CYS A 8 -13.43 10.84 3.05
CA CYS A 8 -12.24 10.54 2.25
C CYS A 8 -11.05 11.39 2.71
N VAL A 9 -9.96 10.75 3.11
CA VAL A 9 -8.74 11.46 3.55
C VAL A 9 -7.57 11.28 2.57
N ILE A 10 -7.60 10.24 1.75
CA ILE A 10 -6.61 10.01 0.69
C ILE A 10 -7.38 9.61 -0.57
N GLU A 11 -7.30 10.46 -1.59
CA GLU A 11 -8.07 10.33 -2.82
C GLU A 11 -7.21 9.80 -3.96
N GLY A 12 -7.66 8.72 -4.61
CA GLY A 12 -7.17 8.21 -5.88
C GLY A 12 -8.09 8.60 -7.03
N ASP A 13 -7.77 8.15 -8.24
CA ASP A 13 -8.61 8.39 -9.42
C ASP A 13 -9.87 7.50 -9.43
N LEU A 14 -9.76 6.30 -8.86
CA LEU A 14 -10.83 5.29 -8.81
C LEU A 14 -11.23 4.94 -7.38
N THR A 15 -10.40 5.27 -6.41
CA THR A 15 -10.56 4.85 -5.02
C THR A 15 -10.45 6.00 -4.05
N CYS A 16 -10.99 5.78 -2.87
CA CYS A 16 -10.89 6.67 -1.74
C CYS A 16 -10.52 5.87 -0.49
N LEU A 17 -9.57 6.36 0.28
CA LEU A 17 -9.20 5.74 1.55
C LEU A 17 -9.84 6.52 2.70
N ILE A 18 -10.59 5.80 3.54
CA ILE A 18 -11.17 6.32 4.76
C ILE A 18 -10.55 5.65 5.99
N PRO A 19 -10.33 6.34 7.11
CA PRO A 19 -9.81 5.72 8.32
C PRO A 19 -10.69 4.55 8.78
N ALA A 20 -10.07 3.39 9.04
CA ALA A 20 -10.77 2.29 9.68
C ALA A 20 -10.99 2.62 11.16
N THR A 21 -12.21 2.36 11.65
CA THR A 21 -12.64 2.65 13.02
C THR A 21 -13.40 1.47 13.60
N GLU A 22 -13.73 1.54 14.89
CA GLU A 22 -14.56 0.53 15.55
C GLU A 22 -15.93 0.32 14.88
N ALA A 23 -16.49 1.36 14.25
CA ALA A 23 -17.74 1.24 13.51
C ALA A 23 -17.65 0.28 12.32
N HIS A 24 -16.44 0.04 11.80
CA HIS A 24 -16.18 -0.87 10.68
C HIS A 24 -15.88 -2.30 11.14
N LEU A 25 -15.86 -2.58 12.44
CA LEU A 25 -15.55 -3.92 12.97
C LEU A 25 -16.43 -5.03 12.39
N PRO A 26 -17.76 -4.89 12.25
CA PRO A 26 -18.57 -5.95 11.65
C PRO A 26 -18.10 -6.32 10.24
N LEU A 27 -17.84 -5.33 9.39
CA LEU A 27 -17.36 -5.53 8.03
C LEU A 27 -15.96 -6.15 7.99
N LEU A 28 -15.03 -5.60 8.77
CA LEU A 28 -13.65 -6.10 8.83
C LEU A 28 -13.60 -7.53 9.41
N ALA A 29 -14.41 -7.83 10.41
CA ALA A 29 -14.49 -9.18 10.96
C ALA A 29 -14.97 -10.19 9.91
N ASP A 30 -16.00 -9.85 9.12
CA ASP A 30 -16.47 -10.71 8.03
C ASP A 30 -15.35 -10.98 7.00
N TRP A 31 -14.57 -9.97 6.65
CA TRP A 31 -13.46 -10.12 5.70
C TRP A 31 -12.32 -10.96 6.26
N PHE A 32 -11.83 -10.64 7.45
CA PHE A 32 -10.65 -11.29 8.03
C PHE A 32 -10.92 -12.67 8.62
N THR A 33 -12.18 -13.10 8.72
CA THR A 33 -12.57 -14.48 9.02
C THR A 33 -12.70 -15.35 7.76
N ASP A 34 -12.76 -14.74 6.57
CA ASP A 34 -12.86 -15.45 5.31
C ASP A 34 -11.46 -15.97 4.87
N PRO A 35 -11.29 -17.30 4.73
CA PRO A 35 -10.03 -17.90 4.29
C PRO A 35 -9.54 -17.40 2.93
N GLU A 36 -10.43 -17.06 2.01
CA GLU A 36 -10.06 -16.54 0.70
C GLU A 36 -9.50 -15.13 0.80
N PHE A 37 -10.11 -14.28 1.60
CA PHE A 37 -9.62 -12.92 1.83
C PHE A 37 -8.23 -12.91 2.47
N VAL A 38 -8.00 -13.73 3.50
CA VAL A 38 -6.72 -13.76 4.24
C VAL A 38 -5.63 -14.60 3.58
N ARG A 39 -5.91 -15.27 2.47
CA ARG A 39 -4.93 -16.14 1.79
C ARG A 39 -3.58 -15.45 1.56
N ASN A 40 -3.61 -14.18 1.17
CA ASN A 40 -2.41 -13.36 0.94
C ASN A 40 -2.16 -12.36 2.09
N TRP A 41 -2.79 -12.59 3.25
CA TRP A 41 -2.66 -11.77 4.46
C TRP A 41 -2.30 -12.64 5.68
N GLY A 42 -1.17 -13.34 5.59
CA GLY A 42 -0.75 -14.28 6.63
C GLY A 42 -1.41 -15.66 6.56
N GLY A 43 -2.42 -15.84 5.72
CA GLY A 43 -3.00 -17.15 5.38
C GLY A 43 -3.92 -17.78 6.44
N GLN A 44 -4.12 -17.14 7.59
CA GLN A 44 -4.95 -17.66 8.70
C GLN A 44 -6.10 -16.71 8.99
N PRO A 45 -7.35 -17.21 9.06
CA PRO A 45 -8.48 -16.43 9.53
C PRO A 45 -8.27 -15.92 10.96
N LEU A 46 -8.74 -14.70 11.22
CA LEU A 46 -8.60 -14.02 12.49
C LEU A 46 -9.90 -14.02 13.27
N THR A 47 -9.83 -14.05 14.59
CA THR A 47 -11.00 -13.86 15.45
C THR A 47 -11.47 -12.41 15.41
N ARG A 48 -12.73 -12.16 15.79
CA ARG A 48 -13.26 -10.79 15.88
C ARG A 48 -12.46 -9.91 16.83
N GLU A 49 -11.99 -10.47 17.93
CA GLU A 49 -11.14 -9.76 18.91
C GLU A 49 -9.79 -9.37 18.32
N GLU A 50 -9.17 -10.26 17.54
CA GLU A 50 -7.92 -9.96 16.84
C GLU A 50 -8.11 -8.88 15.78
N VAL A 51 -9.22 -8.92 15.03
CA VAL A 51 -9.57 -7.89 14.04
C VAL A 51 -9.79 -6.55 14.74
N ALA A 52 -10.53 -6.52 15.85
CA ALA A 52 -10.74 -5.31 16.62
C ALA A 52 -9.43 -4.69 17.12
N ALA A 53 -8.52 -5.53 17.62
CA ALA A 53 -7.23 -5.07 18.12
C ALA A 53 -6.31 -4.54 17.00
N LYS A 54 -6.34 -5.16 15.81
CA LYS A 54 -5.35 -4.90 14.75
C LYS A 54 -5.80 -3.92 13.68
N TYR A 55 -7.10 -3.86 13.33
CA TYR A 55 -7.52 -3.24 12.07
C TYR A 55 -8.58 -2.14 12.20
N THR A 56 -8.97 -1.79 13.43
CA THR A 56 -9.95 -0.73 13.71
C THR A 56 -9.34 0.60 14.17
N GLY A 57 -8.05 0.79 13.92
CA GLY A 57 -7.34 2.02 14.29
C GLY A 57 -6.78 2.05 15.71
N ARG A 58 -6.90 0.96 16.49
CA ARG A 58 -6.37 0.89 17.87
C ARG A 58 -4.84 0.93 17.97
N ARG A 59 -4.14 0.60 16.86
CA ARG A 59 -2.66 0.59 16.83
C ARG A 59 -2.03 1.95 16.48
N ARG A 60 -2.82 3.01 16.40
CA ARG A 60 -2.30 4.37 16.17
C ARG A 60 -1.39 4.81 17.31
N PRO A 61 -0.30 5.52 17.01
CA PRO A 61 0.22 5.95 15.72
C PRO A 61 1.15 4.92 15.04
N ASP A 62 1.37 3.75 15.63
CA ASP A 62 2.31 2.75 15.13
C ASP A 62 1.85 2.11 13.81
N VAL A 63 0.53 2.00 13.61
CA VAL A 63 -0.08 1.54 12.36
C VAL A 63 -1.32 2.39 12.07
N GLU A 64 -1.38 2.95 10.88
CA GLU A 64 -2.55 3.62 10.36
C GLU A 64 -3.32 2.70 9.42
N SER A 65 -4.60 2.54 9.69
CA SER A 65 -5.50 1.58 9.03
C SER A 65 -6.59 2.29 8.24
N PHE A 66 -6.86 1.84 7.02
CA PHE A 66 -7.87 2.42 6.13
C PHE A 66 -8.72 1.35 5.45
N LEU A 67 -9.97 1.69 5.18
CA LEU A 67 -10.78 1.01 4.18
C LEU A 67 -10.52 1.64 2.82
N ILE A 68 -10.48 0.80 1.79
CA ILE A 68 -10.46 1.22 0.39
C ILE A 68 -11.91 1.20 -0.11
N LEU A 69 -12.38 2.35 -0.59
CA LEU A 69 -13.70 2.47 -1.22
C LEU A 69 -13.52 2.65 -2.72
N ALA A 70 -14.34 1.96 -3.51
CA ALA A 70 -14.58 2.27 -4.92
C ALA A 70 -15.97 2.92 -5.00
N GLN A 71 -16.02 4.19 -5.38
CA GLN A 71 -17.20 5.03 -5.17
C GLN A 71 -17.55 5.07 -3.67
N THR A 72 -18.66 4.45 -3.26
CA THR A 72 -19.08 4.37 -1.85
C THR A 72 -18.99 2.95 -1.28
N VAL A 73 -18.50 1.98 -2.09
CA VAL A 73 -18.49 0.56 -1.73
C VAL A 73 -17.13 0.17 -1.19
N PRO A 74 -17.05 -0.38 0.04
CA PRO A 74 -15.81 -0.93 0.56
C PRO A 74 -15.34 -2.13 -0.26
N VAL A 75 -14.10 -2.09 -0.74
CA VAL A 75 -13.51 -3.10 -1.63
C VAL A 75 -12.22 -3.71 -1.10
N GLY A 76 -11.68 -3.18 -0.01
CA GLY A 76 -10.45 -3.70 0.57
C GLY A 76 -9.97 -2.91 1.78
N TYR A 77 -8.82 -3.32 2.24
CA TYR A 77 -8.14 -2.76 3.41
C TYR A 77 -6.68 -2.43 3.05
N VAL A 78 -6.18 -1.35 3.60
CA VAL A 78 -4.78 -0.95 3.47
C VAL A 78 -4.30 -0.34 4.79
N GLN A 79 -3.03 -0.56 5.11
CA GLN A 79 -2.37 0.05 6.25
C GLN A 79 -0.97 0.51 5.89
N TYR A 80 -0.44 1.46 6.66
CA TYR A 80 0.97 1.75 6.66
C TYR A 80 1.52 1.78 8.08
N ALA A 81 2.79 1.44 8.22
CA ALA A 81 3.51 1.44 9.49
C ALA A 81 4.85 2.14 9.34
N PRO A 82 5.12 3.22 10.11
CA PRO A 82 6.45 3.81 10.17
C PRO A 82 7.50 2.79 10.65
N ALA A 83 8.69 2.82 10.02
CA ALA A 83 9.81 1.95 10.38
C ALA A 83 11.09 2.78 10.66
N GLY A 84 10.92 4.03 11.06
CA GLY A 84 11.96 4.99 11.33
C GLY A 84 11.61 6.35 10.71
N PRO A 85 12.47 7.38 10.90
CA PRO A 85 12.19 8.71 10.37
C PRO A 85 12.06 8.70 8.84
N GLY A 86 10.92 9.16 8.33
CA GLY A 86 10.68 9.31 6.91
C GLY A 86 10.63 8.02 6.09
N GLN A 87 10.37 6.87 6.72
CA GLN A 87 10.30 5.59 6.02
C GLN A 87 9.31 4.63 6.68
N GLY A 88 8.81 3.68 5.92
CA GLY A 88 7.93 2.64 6.42
C GLY A 88 7.35 1.75 5.34
N GLY A 89 6.50 0.84 5.75
CA GLY A 89 5.88 -0.17 4.89
C GLY A 89 4.38 0.02 4.71
N ILE A 90 3.88 -0.54 3.62
CA ILE A 90 2.46 -0.64 3.29
C ILE A 90 2.07 -2.11 3.16
N ASP A 91 0.90 -2.45 3.66
CA ASP A 91 0.22 -3.72 3.40
C ASP A 91 -1.18 -3.45 2.86
N MET A 92 -1.61 -4.20 1.86
CA MET A 92 -2.90 -4.02 1.21
C MET A 92 -3.52 -5.36 0.80
N VAL A 93 -4.84 -5.46 0.96
CA VAL A 93 -5.63 -6.59 0.49
C VAL A 93 -6.95 -6.09 -0.09
N LEU A 94 -7.34 -6.64 -1.24
CA LEU A 94 -8.63 -6.40 -1.87
C LEU A 94 -9.53 -7.63 -1.75
N LEU A 95 -10.83 -7.40 -1.70
CA LEU A 95 -11.82 -8.46 -1.90
C LEU A 95 -11.56 -9.15 -3.26
N PRO A 96 -11.74 -10.48 -3.35
CA PRO A 96 -11.51 -11.22 -4.61
C PRO A 96 -12.25 -10.63 -5.81
N GLN A 97 -13.51 -10.24 -5.63
CA GLN A 97 -14.34 -9.64 -6.70
C GLN A 97 -13.92 -8.22 -7.09
N ALA A 98 -13.10 -7.56 -6.29
CA ALA A 98 -12.58 -6.21 -6.57
C ALA A 98 -11.22 -6.24 -7.30
N GLN A 99 -10.59 -7.40 -7.41
CA GLN A 99 -9.31 -7.56 -8.09
C GLN A 99 -9.46 -7.48 -9.62
N GLY A 100 -8.36 -7.13 -10.31
CA GLY A 100 -8.33 -7.07 -11.77
C GLY A 100 -9.05 -5.87 -12.40
N LYS A 101 -9.42 -4.87 -11.61
CA LYS A 101 -10.15 -3.65 -12.05
C LYS A 101 -9.31 -2.37 -11.93
N GLY A 102 -8.04 -2.47 -11.61
CA GLY A 102 -7.15 -1.31 -11.42
C GLY A 102 -7.29 -0.62 -10.07
N LEU A 103 -8.14 -1.12 -9.15
CA LEU A 103 -8.40 -0.48 -7.86
C LEU A 103 -7.19 -0.58 -6.91
N GLY A 104 -6.52 -1.72 -6.88
CA GLY A 104 -5.32 -1.91 -6.05
C GLY A 104 -4.18 -0.96 -6.42
N PRO A 105 -3.73 -0.92 -7.68
CA PRO A 105 -2.74 0.05 -8.12
C PRO A 105 -3.14 1.51 -7.88
N ASP A 106 -4.40 1.84 -8.04
CA ASP A 106 -4.91 3.20 -7.80
C ASP A 106 -4.81 3.60 -6.33
N ALA A 107 -5.31 2.75 -5.42
CA ALA A 107 -5.20 2.95 -3.97
C ALA A 107 -3.74 3.02 -3.51
N ALA A 108 -2.88 2.15 -4.04
CA ALA A 108 -1.46 2.14 -3.73
C ALA A 108 -0.76 3.43 -4.16
N ARG A 109 -1.02 3.92 -5.40
CA ARG A 109 -0.48 5.20 -5.88
C ARG A 109 -0.94 6.38 -5.03
N ALA A 110 -2.22 6.42 -4.67
CA ALA A 110 -2.77 7.47 -3.84
C ALA A 110 -2.09 7.50 -2.46
N LEU A 111 -1.94 6.33 -1.83
CA LEU A 111 -1.29 6.22 -0.53
C LEU A 111 0.21 6.58 -0.61
N VAL A 112 0.96 6.04 -1.57
CA VAL A 112 2.38 6.38 -1.78
C VAL A 112 2.57 7.88 -1.97
N ARG A 113 1.74 8.50 -2.81
CA ARG A 113 1.77 9.96 -3.00
C ARG A 113 1.52 10.71 -1.68
N HIS A 114 0.54 10.29 -0.89
CA HIS A 114 0.24 10.88 0.42
C HIS A 114 1.43 10.76 1.39
N LEU A 115 2.05 9.58 1.47
CA LEU A 115 3.22 9.35 2.33
C LEU A 115 4.40 10.25 1.94
N HIS A 116 4.66 10.42 0.64
CA HIS A 116 5.72 11.31 0.17
C HIS A 116 5.41 12.79 0.33
N THR A 117 4.20 13.24 -0.07
CA THR A 117 3.89 14.67 -0.19
C THR A 117 3.33 15.27 1.09
N VAL A 118 2.60 14.52 1.89
CA VAL A 118 1.95 15.00 3.12
C VAL A 118 2.78 14.64 4.34
N LEU A 119 3.25 13.39 4.45
CA LEU A 119 4.04 12.95 5.60
C LEU A 119 5.55 13.12 5.40
N GLY A 120 6.00 13.49 4.20
CA GLY A 120 7.42 13.73 3.90
C GLY A 120 8.29 12.48 3.91
N TRP A 121 7.70 11.29 3.73
CA TRP A 121 8.49 10.06 3.67
C TRP A 121 9.39 10.04 2.43
N THR A 122 10.61 9.58 2.62
CA THR A 122 11.59 9.44 1.55
C THR A 122 11.70 8.01 1.03
N GLN A 123 11.15 7.03 1.75
CA GLN A 123 11.14 5.64 1.34
C GLN A 123 9.85 4.94 1.76
N VAL A 124 9.22 4.27 0.82
CA VAL A 124 8.05 3.41 1.03
C VAL A 124 8.38 2.01 0.55
N THR A 125 8.13 1.01 1.37
CA THR A 125 8.45 -0.39 1.07
C THR A 125 7.22 -1.29 1.13
N VAL A 126 7.26 -2.38 0.37
CA VAL A 126 6.35 -3.51 0.45
C VAL A 126 7.15 -4.81 0.30
N ASP A 127 6.62 -5.90 0.82
CA ASP A 127 7.28 -7.21 0.81
C ASP A 127 6.34 -8.36 0.42
N PRO A 128 5.73 -8.31 -0.79
CA PRO A 128 4.87 -9.38 -1.25
C PRO A 128 5.62 -10.72 -1.34
N GLU A 129 4.89 -11.83 -1.13
CA GLU A 129 5.44 -13.13 -1.47
C GLU A 129 5.87 -13.18 -2.94
N ALA A 130 7.05 -13.74 -3.20
CA ALA A 130 7.61 -13.79 -4.55
C ALA A 130 6.75 -14.61 -5.54
N SER A 131 5.93 -15.52 -5.04
CA SER A 131 4.94 -16.28 -5.82
C SER A 131 3.68 -15.48 -6.15
N ASN A 132 3.39 -14.40 -5.42
CA ASN A 132 2.22 -13.56 -5.64
C ASN A 132 2.47 -12.54 -6.76
N THR A 133 2.51 -13.03 -8.00
CA THR A 133 2.78 -12.20 -9.18
C THR A 133 1.74 -11.12 -9.41
N HIS A 134 0.49 -11.33 -8.96
CA HIS A 134 -0.57 -10.35 -9.05
C HIS A 134 -0.28 -9.13 -8.17
N ALA A 135 0.10 -9.34 -6.91
CA ALA A 135 0.48 -8.26 -6.00
C ALA A 135 1.73 -7.53 -6.50
N ILE A 136 2.75 -8.26 -6.95
CA ILE A 136 3.99 -7.66 -7.49
C ILE A 136 3.69 -6.73 -8.67
N ARG A 137 2.82 -7.14 -9.58
CA ARG A 137 2.40 -6.30 -10.71
C ARG A 137 1.60 -5.06 -10.25
N ALA A 138 0.74 -5.21 -9.26
CA ALA A 138 -0.03 -4.09 -8.70
C ALA A 138 0.90 -3.05 -8.06
N TRP A 139 1.87 -3.50 -7.26
CA TRP A 139 2.88 -2.62 -6.66
C TRP A 139 3.77 -1.95 -7.71
N ALA A 140 4.18 -2.69 -8.74
CA ALA A 140 4.96 -2.13 -9.85
C ALA A 140 4.18 -1.02 -10.58
N LYS A 141 2.88 -1.19 -10.80
CA LYS A 141 2.00 -0.16 -11.38
C LYS A 141 1.86 1.07 -10.47
N ALA A 142 2.02 0.89 -9.17
CA ALA A 142 2.03 2.00 -8.21
C ALA A 142 3.39 2.70 -8.09
N GLY A 143 4.40 2.25 -8.82
CA GLY A 143 5.73 2.87 -8.87
C GLY A 143 6.79 2.22 -7.98
N LEU A 144 6.47 1.09 -7.33
CA LEU A 144 7.45 0.37 -6.53
C LEU A 144 8.30 -0.55 -7.41
N ARG A 145 9.57 -0.71 -7.08
CA ARG A 145 10.55 -1.52 -7.84
C ARG A 145 11.19 -2.56 -6.94
N PRO A 146 11.45 -3.77 -7.45
CA PRO A 146 12.19 -4.78 -6.71
C PRO A 146 13.60 -4.29 -6.37
N VAL A 147 14.01 -4.45 -5.10
CA VAL A 147 15.34 -4.08 -4.62
C VAL A 147 16.07 -5.22 -3.92
N GLY A 148 15.39 -6.31 -3.61
CA GLY A 148 16.00 -7.46 -2.95
C GLY A 148 15.01 -8.55 -2.63
N ARG A 149 15.50 -9.56 -1.91
CA ARG A 149 14.70 -10.67 -1.38
C ARG A 149 14.99 -10.89 0.09
N GLN A 150 13.96 -11.25 0.83
CA GLN A 150 14.05 -11.69 2.21
C GLN A 150 13.23 -12.98 2.36
N GLY A 151 13.92 -14.12 2.39
CA GLY A 151 13.26 -15.42 2.38
C GLY A 151 12.41 -15.63 1.12
N SER A 152 11.13 -15.94 1.30
CA SER A 152 10.14 -16.10 0.22
C SER A 152 9.55 -14.78 -0.27
N HIS A 153 9.90 -13.64 0.33
CA HIS A 153 9.34 -12.33 0.01
C HIS A 153 10.26 -11.53 -0.91
N LEU A 154 9.65 -10.78 -1.81
CA LEU A 154 10.31 -9.81 -2.68
C LEU A 154 10.20 -8.43 -2.02
N LEU A 155 11.34 -7.82 -1.68
CA LEU A 155 11.34 -6.45 -1.20
C LEU A 155 11.23 -5.49 -2.38
N MET A 156 10.24 -4.61 -2.33
CA MET A 156 10.05 -3.54 -3.33
C MET A 156 10.01 -2.20 -2.64
N GLU A 157 10.49 -1.15 -3.31
CA GLU A 157 10.50 0.20 -2.78
C GLU A 157 10.09 1.26 -3.80
N CYS A 158 9.60 2.38 -3.29
CA CYS A 158 9.38 3.61 -4.04
C CYS A 158 10.11 4.76 -3.33
N LEU A 159 10.83 5.54 -4.12
CA LEU A 159 11.47 6.79 -3.70
C LEU A 159 10.75 7.98 -4.36
N PRO A 160 10.74 9.17 -3.74
CA PRO A 160 10.18 10.37 -4.36
C PRO A 160 10.88 10.68 -5.69
N ALA A 161 10.15 11.23 -6.65
CA ALA A 161 10.65 11.54 -7.99
C ALA A 161 11.90 12.44 -8.03
N HIS A 162 12.17 13.19 -6.97
CA HIS A 162 13.35 14.09 -6.84
C HIS A 162 14.56 13.44 -6.16
N SER A 163 14.49 12.16 -5.78
CA SER A 163 15.59 11.44 -5.12
C SER A 163 16.57 10.79 -6.09
N VAL A 164 16.29 10.83 -7.39
CA VAL A 164 17.25 10.39 -8.41
C VAL A 164 18.19 11.55 -8.67
N SER A 165 19.31 11.62 -7.95
CA SER A 165 20.44 12.44 -8.36
C SER A 165 20.85 11.99 -9.76
N PRO A 166 21.03 12.91 -10.74
CA PRO A 166 21.67 12.53 -11.99
C PRO A 166 23.06 12.03 -11.62
N THR A 167 23.35 10.76 -11.90
CA THR A 167 24.73 10.31 -11.93
C THR A 167 25.43 11.21 -12.93
N GLU A 168 26.35 12.06 -12.46
CA GLU A 168 27.23 12.81 -13.31
C GLU A 168 27.96 11.80 -14.22
N ILE A 169 27.56 11.81 -15.47
CA ILE A 169 28.36 11.15 -16.52
C ILE A 169 29.59 12.02 -16.64
N HIS A 170 30.65 11.62 -15.97
CA HIS A 170 31.98 12.14 -16.31
C HIS A 170 32.28 11.69 -17.73
N ASP A 171 32.07 12.62 -18.66
CA ASP A 171 32.62 12.56 -20.00
C ASP A 171 34.14 12.75 -19.85
N GLU A 172 34.86 11.64 -19.67
CA GLU A 172 36.33 11.64 -19.81
C GLU A 172 36.63 11.80 -21.29
N GLY A 173 36.89 13.05 -21.67
CA GLY A 173 37.34 13.43 -23.01
C GLY A 173 38.54 12.63 -23.46
N PHE A 174 38.41 11.93 -24.58
CA PHE A 174 39.51 11.35 -25.32
C PHE A 174 40.47 12.46 -25.80
N PRO A 175 41.78 12.32 -25.61
CA PRO A 175 42.75 13.25 -26.18
C PRO A 175 42.81 13.06 -27.71
N PRO A 176 43.03 14.16 -28.48
CA PRO A 176 43.12 14.06 -29.93
C PRO A 176 44.40 13.31 -30.33
N ARG A 177 44.23 12.36 -31.26
CA ARG A 177 45.39 11.71 -31.93
C ARG A 177 46.11 12.73 -32.83
N ALA A 178 47.41 12.80 -32.67
CA ALA A 178 48.30 13.47 -33.58
C ALA A 178 48.40 12.75 -34.94
#